data_179da7f5f9647e4b6d2bbb15356cd1d4
#
_entry.id   179da7f5f9647e4b6d2bbb15356cd1d4
#
_cell.length_a   1.000
_cell.length_b   1.000
_cell.length_c   1.000
_cell.angle_alpha   90.00
_cell.angle_beta   90.00
_cell.angle_gamma   90.00
#
_symmetry.space_group_name_H-M   'P 1'
#
loop_
_entity.id
_entity.type
_entity.pdbx_description
1 polymer ?
#
loop_
_entity_poly.entity_id
_entity_poly.type
_entity_poly.pdbx_seq_one_letter_code
_entity_poly.pdbx_strand_id
1 'polypeptide(L)'
;DTPSLVDENAANFATLNPLDKYSSAVIAEGNLKIGANNNSWTNQARSTFFVSSGKWYWEVTLSPGTGTFWKAGIRDAAAALTSNTTSSTGYEYYAYNGNKQATGVNSSYGSGLTAGDVLAFALDMDAGTITAYKNNTSLGVMFSGLSGSYSPTVSMYNSFISLNFGQRPLAYTPPTGFLKLNTFNLP
;
A
#
# COMPACT_ATOMS: atom_id res chain seq x y z
N ASP A 1 -8.28 17.39 16.45
CA ASP A 1 -9.11 17.63 15.27
C ASP A 1 -10.24 16.60 15.22
N THR A 2 -11.48 17.08 15.11
CA THR A 2 -12.61 16.19 14.87
C THR A 2 -12.70 15.97 13.36
N PRO A 3 -12.64 14.71 12.88
CA PRO A 3 -12.75 14.44 11.44
C PRO A 3 -14.10 14.95 10.92
N SER A 4 -14.08 15.62 9.78
CA SER A 4 -15.32 16.03 9.12
C SER A 4 -15.98 14.82 8.47
N LEU A 5 -17.26 14.64 8.75
CA LEU A 5 -18.11 13.65 8.06
C LEU A 5 -18.94 14.29 6.95
N VAL A 6 -18.73 15.59 6.67
CA VAL A 6 -19.49 16.37 5.68
C VAL A 6 -18.61 17.00 4.60
N ASP A 7 -17.29 16.92 4.73
CA ASP A 7 -16.30 17.46 3.78
C ASP A 7 -15.09 16.54 3.67
N GLU A 8 -14.90 15.94 2.51
CA GLU A 8 -13.76 15.05 2.25
C GLU A 8 -12.41 15.76 2.45
N ASN A 9 -12.32 17.06 2.17
CA ASN A 9 -11.07 17.82 2.30
C ASN A 9 -10.69 18.09 3.76
N ALA A 10 -11.64 18.01 4.67
CA ALA A 10 -11.43 18.12 6.12
C ALA A 10 -11.40 16.74 6.82
N ALA A 11 -11.43 15.66 6.06
CA ALA A 11 -11.35 14.31 6.58
C ALA A 11 -9.91 13.93 6.98
N ASN A 12 -9.77 12.98 7.92
CA ASN A 12 -8.48 12.39 8.22
C ASN A 12 -8.17 11.28 7.20
N PHE A 13 -7.15 11.48 6.41
CA PHE A 13 -6.66 10.48 5.45
C PHE A 13 -5.82 9.41 6.15
N ALA A 14 -5.78 8.23 5.56
CA ALA A 14 -4.84 7.20 5.97
C ALA A 14 -3.40 7.71 5.87
N THR A 15 -2.57 7.27 6.77
CA THR A 15 -1.11 7.45 6.75
C THR A 15 -0.45 6.14 7.17
N LEU A 16 0.86 6.02 7.05
CA LEU A 16 1.59 4.94 7.69
C LEU A 16 1.50 5.10 9.21
N ASN A 17 1.35 3.99 9.93
CA ASN A 17 1.22 3.99 11.38
C ASN A 17 2.59 3.84 12.07
N PRO A 18 3.10 4.87 12.77
CA PRO A 18 4.38 4.77 13.48
C PRO A 18 4.38 3.74 14.62
N LEU A 19 3.20 3.38 15.12
CA LEU A 19 3.03 2.40 16.19
C LEU A 19 2.86 0.96 15.65
N ASP A 20 2.60 0.82 14.35
CA ASP A 20 2.43 -0.46 13.67
C ASP A 20 3.43 -0.61 12.52
N LYS A 21 4.69 -0.58 12.88
CA LYS A 21 5.83 -0.75 12.00
C LYS A 21 6.88 -1.65 12.63
N TYR A 22 7.72 -2.25 11.81
CA TYR A 22 8.92 -2.89 12.33
C TYR A 22 9.92 -1.83 12.82
N SER A 23 10.67 -2.15 13.87
CA SER A 23 11.50 -1.18 14.61
C SER A 23 12.48 -0.38 13.75
N SER A 24 13.07 -1.01 12.73
CA SER A 24 14.06 -0.38 11.84
C SER A 24 13.46 0.53 10.75
N ALA A 25 12.15 0.49 10.53
CA ALA A 25 11.50 1.32 9.51
C ALA A 25 11.50 2.79 9.91
N VAL A 26 11.97 3.66 9.02
CA VAL A 26 11.95 5.12 9.18
C VAL A 26 10.76 5.69 8.43
N ILE A 27 9.82 6.29 9.17
CA ILE A 27 8.64 6.95 8.62
C ILE A 27 8.85 8.47 8.73
N ALA A 28 8.52 9.22 7.70
CA ALA A 28 8.75 10.65 7.58
C ALA A 28 7.64 11.35 6.76
N GLU A 29 7.77 12.65 6.54
CA GLU A 29 6.90 13.48 5.71
C GLU A 29 5.41 13.33 6.04
N GLY A 30 5.05 13.56 7.31
CA GLY A 30 3.67 13.40 7.77
C GLY A 30 3.18 11.96 7.72
N ASN A 31 4.08 10.99 7.93
CA ASN A 31 3.82 9.56 7.85
C ASN A 31 3.42 9.06 6.44
N LEU A 32 3.86 9.76 5.40
CA LEU A 32 3.58 9.40 4.01
C LEU A 32 4.80 8.89 3.26
N LYS A 33 5.95 8.92 3.88
CA LYS A 33 7.19 8.38 3.33
C LYS A 33 7.76 7.33 4.26
N ILE A 34 8.25 6.25 3.69
CA ILE A 34 8.94 5.22 4.44
C ILE A 34 10.19 4.81 3.68
N GLY A 35 11.23 4.49 4.42
CA GLY A 35 12.45 4.04 3.83
C GLY A 35 13.37 3.34 4.79
N ALA A 36 14.46 2.83 4.21
CA ALA A 36 15.53 2.19 4.93
C ALA A 36 16.85 2.33 4.17
N ASN A 37 17.91 2.55 4.93
CA ASN A 37 19.29 2.56 4.44
C ASN A 37 20.01 1.25 4.82
N ASN A 38 19.29 0.15 4.93
CA ASN A 38 19.86 -1.15 5.26
C ASN A 38 19.35 -2.22 4.27
N ASN A 39 20.15 -3.24 4.08
CA ASN A 39 19.84 -4.35 3.18
C ASN A 39 19.03 -5.43 3.93
N SER A 40 17.87 -5.05 4.46
CA SER A 40 16.99 -5.98 5.18
C SER A 40 15.52 -5.71 4.88
N TRP A 41 14.75 -6.76 4.65
CA TRP A 41 13.29 -6.71 4.47
C TRP A 41 12.50 -6.46 5.77
N THR A 42 13.19 -6.08 6.82
CA THR A 42 12.58 -5.77 8.12
C THR A 42 11.91 -4.40 8.18
N ASN A 43 12.08 -3.57 7.15
CA ASN A 43 11.53 -2.22 7.13
C ASN A 43 10.10 -2.24 6.60
N GLN A 44 9.16 -2.56 7.48
CA GLN A 44 7.74 -2.74 7.15
C GLN A 44 6.88 -1.79 7.96
N ALA A 45 5.76 -1.36 7.37
CA ALA A 45 4.71 -0.65 8.09
C ALA A 45 3.35 -0.92 7.45
N ARG A 46 2.30 -0.83 8.25
CA ARG A 46 0.90 -0.77 7.81
C ARG A 46 0.38 0.66 7.87
N SER A 47 -0.73 0.90 7.22
CA SER A 47 -1.43 2.18 7.35
C SER A 47 -2.23 2.25 8.66
N THR A 48 -2.76 3.44 8.95
CA THR A 48 -3.61 3.69 10.13
C THR A 48 -5.03 3.13 9.98
N PHE A 49 -5.44 2.73 8.77
CA PHE A 49 -6.77 2.19 8.51
C PHE A 49 -6.75 0.72 8.16
N PHE A 50 -7.73 0.00 8.72
CA PHE A 50 -8.06 -1.37 8.36
C PHE A 50 -9.47 -1.40 7.80
N VAL A 51 -9.64 -2.03 6.64
CA VAL A 51 -10.92 -2.09 5.94
C VAL A 51 -11.36 -3.53 5.69
N SER A 52 -12.66 -3.79 5.86
CA SER A 52 -13.30 -5.09 5.64
C SER A 52 -14.45 -5.04 4.64
N SER A 53 -14.77 -3.85 4.15
CA SER A 53 -15.81 -3.57 3.14
C SER A 53 -15.45 -2.35 2.32
N GLY A 54 -16.17 -2.08 1.22
CA GLY A 54 -15.99 -0.92 0.37
C GLY A 54 -14.87 -1.07 -0.65
N LYS A 55 -14.67 0.00 -1.44
CA LYS A 55 -13.74 0.05 -2.56
C LYS A 55 -12.75 1.20 -2.37
N TRP A 56 -11.48 0.88 -2.29
CA TRP A 56 -10.43 1.78 -1.86
C TRP A 56 -9.33 1.92 -2.89
N TYR A 57 -8.77 3.14 -3.01
CA TYR A 57 -7.69 3.44 -3.95
C TYR A 57 -6.58 4.24 -3.25
N TRP A 58 -5.33 3.88 -3.53
CA TRP A 58 -4.15 4.66 -3.13
C TRP A 58 -3.01 4.46 -4.11
N GLU A 59 -2.02 5.35 -4.05
CA GLU A 59 -0.84 5.37 -4.91
C GLU A 59 0.45 5.24 -4.11
N VAL A 60 1.45 4.64 -4.73
CA VAL A 60 2.81 4.48 -4.21
C VAL A 60 3.79 4.92 -5.27
N THR A 61 4.74 5.78 -4.91
CA THR A 61 5.78 6.28 -5.80
C THR A 61 7.16 6.01 -5.24
N LEU A 62 8.12 5.67 -6.11
CA LEU A 62 9.51 5.49 -5.75
C LEU A 62 10.19 6.86 -5.60
N SER A 63 10.91 7.08 -4.50
CA SER A 63 11.73 8.28 -4.34
C SER A 63 12.91 8.28 -5.32
N PRO A 64 13.24 9.42 -5.95
CA PRO A 64 14.37 9.50 -6.87
C PRO A 64 15.69 9.06 -6.23
N GLY A 65 16.53 8.38 -7.00
CA GLY A 65 17.87 7.95 -6.56
C GLY A 65 17.90 6.74 -5.63
N THR A 66 16.77 6.07 -5.43
CA THR A 66 16.68 4.85 -4.60
C THR A 66 16.38 3.62 -5.45
N GLY A 67 16.66 2.43 -4.89
CA GLY A 67 16.45 1.16 -5.59
C GLY A 67 14.99 0.73 -5.65
N THR A 68 14.70 -0.25 -6.48
CA THR A 68 13.36 -0.83 -6.67
C THR A 68 13.08 -2.02 -5.76
N PHE A 69 13.94 -2.28 -4.77
CA PHE A 69 13.77 -3.40 -3.84
C PHE A 69 12.78 -3.05 -2.73
N TRP A 70 11.51 -2.98 -3.08
CA TRP A 70 10.40 -2.77 -2.18
C TRP A 70 9.15 -3.52 -2.64
N LYS A 71 8.24 -3.70 -1.73
CA LYS A 71 6.93 -4.31 -1.96
C LYS A 71 5.84 -3.42 -1.39
N ALA A 72 4.69 -3.43 -2.01
CA ALA A 72 3.50 -2.77 -1.50
C ALA A 72 2.25 -3.59 -1.83
N GLY A 73 1.21 -3.41 -1.03
CA GLY A 73 -0.06 -4.10 -1.19
C GLY A 73 -0.90 -4.01 0.08
N ILE A 74 -1.42 -5.14 0.53
CA ILE A 74 -2.25 -5.22 1.74
C ILE A 74 -1.77 -6.35 2.66
N ARG A 75 -2.07 -6.20 3.95
CA ARG A 75 -1.79 -7.21 4.96
C ARG A 75 -2.96 -7.33 5.92
N ASP A 76 -3.27 -8.57 6.31
CA ASP A 76 -4.28 -8.91 7.29
C ASP A 76 -4.01 -8.23 8.64
N ALA A 77 -5.08 -7.80 9.32
CA ALA A 77 -5.00 -7.14 10.62
C ALA A 77 -4.37 -8.03 11.70
N ALA A 78 -4.63 -9.34 11.65
CA ALA A 78 -4.09 -10.30 12.60
C ALA A 78 -2.62 -10.68 12.34
N ALA A 79 -2.06 -10.30 11.18
CA ALA A 79 -0.69 -10.65 10.82
C ALA A 79 0.32 -9.80 11.58
N ALA A 80 1.27 -10.43 12.24
CA ALA A 80 2.38 -9.71 12.85
C ALA A 80 3.33 -9.13 11.77
N LEU A 81 3.86 -7.94 12.03
CA LEU A 81 4.99 -7.40 11.28
C LEU A 81 6.27 -8.05 11.81
N THR A 82 6.71 -9.10 11.14
CA THR A 82 7.91 -9.87 11.54
C THR A 82 9.12 -9.47 10.71
N SER A 83 10.30 -9.89 11.16
CA SER A 83 11.58 -9.65 10.46
C SER A 83 11.67 -10.31 9.08
N ASN A 84 10.70 -11.11 8.69
CA ASN A 84 10.71 -11.83 7.42
C ASN A 84 9.37 -11.68 6.69
N THR A 85 9.39 -11.03 5.53
CA THR A 85 8.21 -10.88 4.66
C THR A 85 7.77 -12.20 4.05
N THR A 86 8.60 -13.25 4.08
CA THR A 86 8.29 -14.55 3.47
C THR A 86 7.28 -15.39 4.25
N SER A 87 7.05 -15.08 5.53
CA SER A 87 6.10 -15.81 6.39
C SER A 87 4.79 -15.06 6.63
N SER A 88 4.57 -13.94 5.95
CA SER A 88 3.43 -13.07 6.25
C SER A 88 2.21 -13.36 5.38
N THR A 89 1.05 -13.20 5.99
CA THR A 89 -0.27 -13.18 5.35
C THR A 89 -0.51 -11.87 4.58
N GLY A 90 0.47 -11.45 3.78
CA GLY A 90 0.41 -10.27 2.94
C GLY A 90 0.18 -10.62 1.47
N TYR A 91 -0.46 -9.71 0.77
CA TYR A 91 -0.70 -9.73 -0.66
C TYR A 91 0.00 -8.53 -1.27
N GLU A 92 1.20 -8.74 -1.82
CA GLU A 92 2.11 -7.66 -2.17
C GLU A 92 2.55 -7.73 -3.64
N TYR A 93 2.76 -6.57 -4.26
CA TYR A 93 3.45 -6.38 -5.53
C TYR A 93 4.92 -6.13 -5.27
N TYR A 94 5.81 -6.85 -5.95
CA TYR A 94 7.25 -6.67 -5.84
C TYR A 94 7.75 -5.73 -6.95
N ALA A 95 8.14 -4.52 -6.57
CA ALA A 95 8.51 -3.47 -7.51
C ALA A 95 9.71 -3.78 -8.42
N TYR A 96 10.67 -4.58 -7.95
CA TYR A 96 11.86 -4.93 -8.70
C TYR A 96 11.56 -5.66 -10.02
N ASN A 97 10.64 -6.62 -10.01
CA ASN A 97 10.39 -7.47 -11.18
C ASN A 97 8.91 -7.58 -11.58
N GLY A 98 8.02 -6.93 -10.84
CA GLY A 98 6.57 -6.98 -11.09
C GLY A 98 5.87 -8.27 -10.64
N ASN A 99 6.54 -9.14 -9.93
CA ASN A 99 5.90 -10.32 -9.37
C ASN A 99 4.88 -9.91 -8.29
N LYS A 100 3.87 -10.75 -8.10
CA LYS A 100 3.01 -10.71 -6.92
C LYS A 100 3.47 -11.76 -5.91
N GLN A 101 3.30 -11.47 -4.63
CA GLN A 101 3.66 -12.36 -3.54
C GLN A 101 2.48 -12.54 -2.58
N ALA A 102 2.15 -13.78 -2.27
CA ALA A 102 1.23 -14.13 -1.19
C ALA A 102 1.86 -15.22 -0.33
N THR A 103 1.78 -15.09 1.00
CA THR A 103 2.30 -16.09 1.96
C THR A 103 3.74 -16.55 1.66
N GLY A 104 4.59 -15.62 1.20
CA GLY A 104 5.97 -15.90 0.84
C GLY A 104 6.19 -16.51 -0.54
N VAL A 105 5.15 -16.84 -1.28
CA VAL A 105 5.24 -17.43 -2.64
C VAL A 105 5.18 -16.31 -3.68
N ASN A 106 6.19 -16.25 -4.54
CA ASN A 106 6.23 -15.33 -5.68
C ASN A 106 5.64 -15.97 -6.93
N SER A 107 4.87 -15.21 -7.69
CA SER A 107 4.38 -15.61 -9.02
C SER A 107 4.41 -14.42 -9.99
N SER A 108 4.52 -14.70 -11.29
CA SER A 108 4.49 -13.68 -12.33
C SER A 108 3.17 -12.93 -12.34
N TYR A 109 3.22 -11.59 -12.54
CA TYR A 109 2.00 -10.80 -12.59
C TYR A 109 2.12 -9.57 -13.50
N GLY A 110 2.98 -8.62 -13.16
CA GLY A 110 3.20 -7.39 -13.91
C GLY A 110 4.63 -7.24 -14.42
N SER A 111 5.12 -6.03 -14.43
CA SER A 111 6.49 -5.68 -14.82
C SER A 111 7.18 -4.85 -13.75
N GLY A 112 8.51 -4.93 -13.67
CA GLY A 112 9.28 -4.11 -12.75
C GLY A 112 8.98 -2.62 -12.87
N LEU A 113 9.17 -1.88 -11.79
CA LEU A 113 9.00 -0.43 -11.73
C LEU A 113 10.36 0.27 -11.90
N THR A 114 10.31 1.49 -12.40
CA THR A 114 11.46 2.40 -12.52
C THR A 114 11.15 3.72 -11.81
N ALA A 115 12.17 4.55 -11.62
CA ALA A 115 11.98 5.87 -11.04
C ALA A 115 10.97 6.70 -11.87
N GLY A 116 10.02 7.32 -11.21
CA GLY A 116 8.93 8.07 -11.83
C GLY A 116 7.66 7.25 -12.11
N ASP A 117 7.72 5.91 -12.04
CA ASP A 117 6.51 5.09 -12.14
C ASP A 117 5.63 5.27 -10.90
N VAL A 118 4.34 5.28 -11.13
CA VAL A 118 3.30 5.25 -10.10
C VAL A 118 2.69 3.87 -10.07
N LEU A 119 2.78 3.20 -8.93
CA LEU A 119 2.04 1.98 -8.63
C LEU A 119 0.78 2.35 -7.86
N ALA A 120 -0.39 1.98 -8.37
CA ALA A 120 -1.63 2.21 -7.67
C ALA A 120 -2.35 0.89 -7.38
N PHE A 121 -3.15 0.90 -6.33
CA PHE A 121 -3.97 -0.24 -5.93
C PHE A 121 -5.44 0.15 -5.87
N ALA A 122 -6.28 -0.71 -6.41
CA ALA A 122 -7.72 -0.69 -6.27
C ALA A 122 -8.14 -1.95 -5.49
N LEU A 123 -8.49 -1.77 -4.22
CA LEU A 123 -8.93 -2.83 -3.31
C LEU A 123 -10.46 -2.81 -3.24
N ASP A 124 -11.10 -3.85 -3.72
CA ASP A 124 -12.55 -4.08 -3.64
C ASP A 124 -12.81 -5.16 -2.59
N MET A 125 -13.14 -4.74 -1.38
CA MET A 125 -13.44 -5.67 -0.29
C MET A 125 -14.84 -6.26 -0.40
N ASP A 126 -15.73 -5.67 -1.19
CA ASP A 126 -17.07 -6.20 -1.43
C ASP A 126 -17.00 -7.38 -2.42
N ALA A 127 -16.10 -7.30 -3.40
CA ALA A 127 -15.80 -8.40 -4.32
C ALA A 127 -14.66 -9.31 -3.84
N GLY A 128 -13.94 -8.94 -2.78
CA GLY A 128 -12.79 -9.66 -2.26
C GLY A 128 -11.62 -9.69 -3.25
N THR A 129 -11.31 -8.58 -3.92
CA THR A 129 -10.23 -8.50 -4.93
C THR A 129 -9.33 -7.29 -4.73
N ILE A 130 -8.07 -7.42 -5.15
CA ILE A 130 -7.16 -6.28 -5.30
C ILE A 130 -6.54 -6.30 -6.70
N THR A 131 -6.59 -5.14 -7.35
CA THR A 131 -6.00 -4.89 -8.68
C THR A 131 -4.87 -3.90 -8.55
N ALA A 132 -3.73 -4.14 -9.21
CA ALA A 132 -2.66 -3.17 -9.31
C ALA A 132 -2.68 -2.46 -10.67
N TYR A 133 -2.24 -1.21 -10.67
CA TYR A 133 -2.10 -0.36 -11.86
C TYR A 133 -0.68 0.18 -11.91
N LYS A 134 -0.06 0.12 -13.07
CA LYS A 134 1.20 0.79 -13.35
C LYS A 134 0.95 1.94 -14.31
N ASN A 135 1.23 3.19 -13.87
CA ASN A 135 1.03 4.39 -14.68
C ASN A 135 -0.38 4.44 -15.32
N ASN A 136 -1.41 4.25 -14.50
CA ASN A 136 -2.83 4.20 -14.89
C ASN A 136 -3.23 3.00 -15.78
N THR A 137 -2.32 2.11 -16.11
CA THR A 137 -2.65 0.89 -16.86
C THR A 137 -2.93 -0.25 -15.91
N SER A 138 -4.12 -0.84 -15.98
CA SER A 138 -4.49 -2.00 -15.17
C SER A 138 -3.62 -3.20 -15.53
N LEU A 139 -3.09 -3.87 -14.50
CA LEU A 139 -2.38 -5.13 -14.63
C LEU A 139 -3.29 -6.35 -14.41
N GLY A 140 -4.61 -6.10 -14.27
CA GLY A 140 -5.59 -7.14 -13.95
C GLY A 140 -5.69 -7.40 -12.44
N VAL A 141 -6.54 -8.34 -12.06
CA VAL A 141 -6.70 -8.74 -10.65
C VAL A 141 -5.42 -9.39 -10.15
N MET A 142 -4.82 -8.78 -9.13
CA MET A 142 -3.61 -9.29 -8.49
C MET A 142 -3.93 -10.49 -7.59
N PHE A 143 -4.94 -10.35 -6.73
CA PHE A 143 -5.44 -11.41 -5.87
C PHE A 143 -6.96 -11.34 -5.76
N SER A 144 -7.58 -12.49 -5.51
CA SER A 144 -9.01 -12.68 -5.27
C SER A 144 -9.26 -13.60 -4.07
N GLY A 145 -10.50 -13.67 -3.61
CA GLY A 145 -10.87 -14.45 -2.43
C GLY A 145 -10.43 -13.79 -1.11
N LEU A 146 -10.21 -12.49 -1.12
CA LEU A 146 -9.88 -11.72 0.07
C LEU A 146 -11.10 -11.67 1.00
N SER A 147 -10.90 -11.98 2.26
CA SER A 147 -11.92 -11.92 3.31
C SER A 147 -11.28 -11.54 4.63
N GLY A 148 -11.97 -10.81 5.48
CA GLY A 148 -11.42 -10.29 6.73
C GLY A 148 -11.08 -8.80 6.65
N SER A 149 -10.12 -8.35 7.41
CA SER A 149 -9.74 -6.94 7.53
C SER A 149 -8.30 -6.71 7.10
N TYR A 150 -8.10 -5.83 6.16
CA TYR A 150 -6.78 -5.53 5.56
C TYR A 150 -6.39 -4.07 5.71
N SER A 151 -5.10 -3.85 5.84
CA SER A 151 -4.48 -2.52 5.80
C SER A 151 -3.50 -2.43 4.63
N PRO A 152 -3.43 -1.29 3.92
CA PRO A 152 -2.29 -1.00 3.05
C PRO A 152 -0.98 -1.22 3.78
N THR A 153 -0.06 -1.94 3.15
CA THR A 153 1.24 -2.29 3.73
C THR A 153 2.37 -2.06 2.75
N VAL A 154 3.54 -1.85 3.29
CA VAL A 154 4.77 -1.68 2.53
C VAL A 154 5.94 -2.37 3.22
N SER A 155 6.88 -2.86 2.42
CA SER A 155 8.08 -3.54 2.89
C SER A 155 9.27 -3.07 2.05
N MET A 156 10.35 -2.65 2.71
CA MET A 156 11.54 -2.08 2.04
C MET A 156 12.78 -2.90 2.30
N TYR A 157 13.66 -2.93 1.27
CA TYR A 157 15.04 -3.43 1.35
C TYR A 157 15.99 -2.31 1.05
N ASN A 158 16.40 -1.38 1.30
CA ASN A 158 17.27 -0.26 0.85
C ASN A 158 16.59 0.60 -0.23
N SER A 159 15.43 1.11 0.10
CA SER A 159 14.63 1.97 -0.78
C SER A 159 13.86 3.00 0.03
N PHE A 160 13.39 4.03 -0.65
CA PHE A 160 12.47 5.02 -0.09
C PHE A 160 11.28 5.19 -1.03
N ILE A 161 10.08 5.12 -0.46
CA ILE A 161 8.85 5.34 -1.22
C ILE A 161 7.93 6.32 -0.51
N SER A 162 7.07 6.96 -1.28
CA SER A 162 5.99 7.82 -0.78
C SER A 162 4.64 7.21 -1.10
N LEU A 163 3.70 7.34 -0.17
CA LEU A 163 2.31 6.92 -0.33
C LEU A 163 1.41 8.15 -0.44
N ASN A 164 0.33 7.98 -1.20
CA ASN A 164 -0.73 8.98 -1.33
C ASN A 164 -2.08 8.26 -1.21
N PHE A 165 -2.81 8.54 -0.13
CA PHE A 165 -4.15 8.01 0.11
C PHE A 165 -5.25 8.98 -0.31
N GLY A 166 -4.87 10.09 -0.97
CA GLY A 166 -5.74 11.16 -1.45
C GLY A 166 -5.62 12.49 -0.70
N GLN A 167 -4.76 12.58 0.33
CA GLN A 167 -4.44 13.84 1.02
C GLN A 167 -3.62 14.82 0.18
N ARG A 168 -3.04 14.35 -0.91
CA ARG A 168 -2.47 15.14 -2.00
C ARG A 168 -3.22 14.83 -3.29
N PRO A 169 -3.18 15.67 -4.32
CA PRO A 169 -3.72 15.31 -5.63
C PRO A 169 -3.17 13.92 -6.05
N LEU A 170 -4.06 13.02 -6.41
CA LEU A 170 -3.68 11.72 -6.98
C LEU A 170 -3.09 11.95 -8.38
N ALA A 171 -2.09 11.15 -8.75
CA ALA A 171 -1.50 11.20 -10.10
C ALA A 171 -2.52 10.76 -11.15
N TYR A 172 -3.42 9.86 -10.77
CA TYR A 172 -4.44 9.31 -11.67
C TYR A 172 -5.82 9.29 -11.01
N THR A 173 -6.86 9.39 -11.85
CA THR A 173 -8.24 9.24 -11.38
C THR A 173 -8.49 7.79 -10.95
N PRO A 174 -9.00 7.56 -9.73
CA PRO A 174 -9.39 6.23 -9.29
C PRO A 174 -10.39 5.59 -10.25
N PRO A 175 -10.40 4.27 -10.41
CA PRO A 175 -11.45 3.58 -11.14
C PRO A 175 -12.83 3.90 -10.57
N THR A 176 -13.86 3.85 -11.40
CA THR A 176 -15.24 4.19 -11.00
C THR A 176 -15.67 3.40 -9.76
N GLY A 177 -16.16 4.10 -8.75
CA GLY A 177 -16.64 3.54 -7.49
C GLY A 177 -15.56 3.32 -6.43
N PHE A 178 -14.27 3.52 -6.75
CA PHE A 178 -13.20 3.47 -5.77
C PHE A 178 -12.98 4.84 -5.12
N LEU A 179 -12.83 4.82 -3.80
CA LEU A 179 -12.74 6.01 -2.96
C LEU A 179 -11.34 6.14 -2.35
N LYS A 180 -11.00 7.36 -1.99
CA LYS A 180 -9.81 7.65 -1.18
C LYS A 180 -9.98 7.08 0.22
N LEU A 181 -8.90 6.60 0.82
CA LEU A 181 -8.93 6.01 2.16
C LEU A 181 -8.84 7.10 3.24
N ASN A 182 -10.00 7.57 3.69
CA ASN A 182 -10.15 8.62 4.70
C ASN A 182 -11.42 8.41 5.55
N THR A 183 -11.55 9.16 6.65
CA THR A 183 -12.67 9.04 7.58
C THR A 183 -14.02 9.47 7.00
N PHE A 184 -14.05 10.30 5.96
CA PHE A 184 -15.29 10.69 5.28
C PHE A 184 -15.91 9.54 4.48
N ASN A 185 -15.07 8.69 3.90
CA ASN A 185 -15.48 7.60 3.02
C ASN A 185 -15.67 6.26 3.75
N LEU A 186 -15.28 6.17 5.03
CA LEU A 186 -15.54 4.95 5.81
C LEU A 186 -17.03 4.75 6.05
N PRO A 187 -17.52 3.49 6.04
CA PRO A 187 -18.92 3.17 6.27
C PRO A 187 -19.37 3.46 7.70
#